data_1ba72f4612055a82cf61e4cc794ad630
#
_entry.id   1ba72f4612055a82cf61e4cc794ad630
#
_cell.length_a   1.000
_cell.length_b   1.000
_cell.length_c   1.000
_cell.angle_alpha   90.00
_cell.angle_beta   90.00
_cell.angle_gamma   90.00
#
_symmetry.space_group_name_H-M   'P 1'
#
loop_
_entity.id
_entity.type
_entity.pdbx_description
1 polymer ?
#
loop_
_entity_poly.entity_id
_entity_poly.type
_entity_poly.pdbx_seq_one_letter_code
_entity_poly.pdbx_strand_id
1 'polypeptide(L)'
;MNTERPPLARGALDRDAGTRMDPRRLRDAWAEPAARLLRLRGVEIPVRRAGGALRLALLPTSGEYALADPRTAGARHLYLGRMNGGPVFAIADDAAAGDLVAAGVAAAGPGWDGEEWRHPFEVGGELSDTERELVGVASALLRWHESAAFSPRDGSATELEYGGWARRDAHGGELFPRTDPAVIVLIEHGDRVLLGSNALWETGRFSLLAGFVEAGESLEQAVAREVFEESGVRLGEIEYVTSQPWPFPRSLMLGFRARLAAGVDPDELRPDPEEISELRWFTRAELRDPVPGITLPMPLSIARWMIDRWVEEGDAGGE
;
A
#
# COMPACT_ATOMS: atom_id res chain seq x y z
N MET A 1 -7.55 -15.40 -12.03
CA MET A 1 -7.20 -14.34 -11.05
C MET A 1 -8.39 -13.39 -11.00
N ASN A 2 -8.77 -12.92 -9.81
CA ASN A 2 -9.87 -11.96 -9.69
C ASN A 2 -9.39 -10.58 -10.18
N THR A 3 -9.67 -10.26 -11.44
CA THR A 3 -9.28 -8.98 -12.07
C THR A 3 -10.25 -7.83 -11.74
N GLU A 4 -11.34 -8.12 -11.05
CA GLU A 4 -12.37 -7.13 -10.68
C GLU A 4 -11.91 -6.09 -9.65
N ARG A 5 -10.80 -6.32 -8.96
CA ARG A 5 -10.22 -5.40 -7.97
C ARG A 5 -8.76 -5.06 -8.30
N PRO A 6 -8.25 -3.90 -7.87
CA PRO A 6 -6.83 -3.58 -8.06
C PRO A 6 -5.91 -4.53 -7.28
N PRO A 7 -4.66 -4.74 -7.72
CA PRO A 7 -3.79 -5.82 -7.24
C PRO A 7 -3.62 -5.92 -5.71
N LEU A 8 -3.42 -4.81 -5.01
CA LEU A 8 -3.23 -4.80 -3.55
C LEU A 8 -4.55 -4.94 -2.75
N ALA A 9 -5.70 -5.02 -3.42
CA ALA A 9 -7.02 -5.19 -2.81
C ALA A 9 -7.61 -6.59 -3.03
N ARG A 10 -6.81 -7.56 -3.48
CA ARG A 10 -7.26 -8.94 -3.84
C ARG A 10 -6.95 -9.98 -2.78
N GLY A 11 -6.14 -9.64 -1.79
CA GLY A 11 -5.69 -10.58 -0.77
C GLY A 11 -6.84 -11.16 0.06
N ALA A 12 -6.56 -12.27 0.72
CA ALA A 12 -7.49 -13.01 1.57
C ALA A 12 -6.85 -13.39 2.90
N LEU A 13 -6.05 -12.49 3.47
CA LEU A 13 -5.43 -12.65 4.77
C LEU A 13 -6.51 -12.65 5.87
N ASP A 14 -6.58 -13.72 6.65
CA ASP A 14 -7.36 -13.72 7.88
C ASP A 14 -6.65 -12.85 8.92
N ARG A 15 -7.28 -11.73 9.27
CA ARG A 15 -6.72 -10.77 10.25
C ARG A 15 -6.73 -11.28 11.67
N ASP A 16 -7.44 -12.36 11.97
CA ASP A 16 -7.51 -13.09 13.24
C ASP A 16 -7.50 -12.14 14.46
N ALA A 17 -8.48 -11.25 14.51
CA ALA A 17 -8.58 -10.21 15.53
C ALA A 17 -8.63 -10.81 16.95
N GLY A 18 -9.22 -11.99 17.12
CA GLY A 18 -9.32 -12.67 18.40
C GLY A 18 -7.97 -13.08 18.97
N THR A 19 -7.03 -13.50 18.11
CA THR A 19 -5.67 -13.86 18.54
C THR A 19 -4.86 -12.63 18.91
N ARG A 20 -4.88 -11.58 18.08
CA ARG A 20 -4.06 -10.37 18.34
C ARG A 20 -4.44 -9.61 19.62
N MET A 21 -5.68 -9.77 20.09
CA MET A 21 -6.15 -9.10 21.32
C MET A 21 -5.82 -9.86 22.60
N ASP A 22 -5.32 -11.11 22.51
CA ASP A 22 -5.01 -11.95 23.67
C ASP A 22 -3.52 -12.33 23.70
N PRO A 23 -2.76 -11.82 24.67
CA PRO A 23 -1.32 -12.14 24.81
C PRO A 23 -1.00 -13.63 24.97
N ARG A 24 -1.94 -14.45 25.47
CA ARG A 24 -1.74 -15.89 25.56
C ARG A 24 -1.86 -16.53 24.18
N ARG A 25 -2.93 -16.20 23.45
CA ARG A 25 -3.12 -16.68 22.08
C ARG A 25 -2.00 -16.26 21.13
N LEU A 26 -1.43 -15.07 21.33
CA LEU A 26 -0.26 -14.62 20.55
C LEU A 26 0.97 -15.52 20.82
N ARG A 27 1.23 -15.89 22.08
CA ARG A 27 2.32 -16.82 22.41
C ARG A 27 2.05 -18.21 21.84
N ASP A 28 0.81 -18.70 21.95
CA ASP A 28 0.43 -19.99 21.40
C ASP A 28 0.59 -20.01 19.87
N ALA A 29 0.12 -18.96 19.18
CA ALA A 29 0.29 -18.79 17.73
C ALA A 29 1.76 -18.72 17.31
N TRP A 30 2.62 -18.04 18.08
CA TRP A 30 4.06 -18.00 17.82
C TRP A 30 4.72 -19.38 17.90
N ALA A 31 4.26 -20.22 18.83
CA ALA A 31 4.77 -21.57 19.05
C ALA A 31 4.21 -22.61 18.06
N GLU A 32 3.24 -22.25 17.21
CA GLU A 32 2.69 -23.17 16.22
C GLU A 32 3.76 -23.60 15.21
N PRO A 33 3.89 -24.88 14.84
CA PRO A 33 4.87 -25.32 13.83
C PRO A 33 4.68 -24.67 12.45
N ALA A 34 3.45 -24.23 12.16
CA ALA A 34 3.10 -23.54 10.93
C ALA A 34 3.37 -22.03 10.99
N ALA A 35 3.75 -21.49 12.15
CA ALA A 35 4.03 -20.06 12.30
C ALA A 35 5.21 -19.60 11.44
N ARG A 36 5.09 -18.42 10.85
CA ARG A 36 6.10 -17.85 9.95
C ARG A 36 6.40 -16.40 10.33
N LEU A 37 7.62 -15.98 10.03
CA LEU A 37 8.13 -14.63 10.27
C LEU A 37 8.55 -13.98 8.95
N LEU A 38 7.94 -12.84 8.64
CA LEU A 38 8.35 -11.96 7.56
C LEU A 38 9.30 -10.91 8.12
N ARG A 39 10.45 -10.75 7.48
CA ARG A 39 11.41 -9.68 7.79
C ARG A 39 11.25 -8.53 6.80
N LEU A 40 11.41 -7.30 7.25
CA LEU A 40 11.50 -6.13 6.37
C LEU A 40 12.76 -5.36 6.70
N ARG A 41 13.52 -4.96 5.67
CA ARG A 41 14.70 -4.10 5.78
C ARG A 41 14.37 -2.75 5.14
N GLY A 42 13.97 -1.80 5.96
CA GLY A 42 13.37 -0.57 5.47
C GLY A 42 12.14 -0.87 4.62
N VAL A 43 12.24 -0.67 3.29
CA VAL A 43 11.17 -0.99 2.33
C VAL A 43 11.33 -2.37 1.69
N GLU A 44 12.51 -2.98 1.76
CA GLU A 44 12.82 -4.23 1.06
C GLU A 44 12.26 -5.44 1.79
N ILE A 45 11.87 -6.43 1.00
CA ILE A 45 11.32 -7.72 1.44
C ILE A 45 12.19 -8.87 0.95
N PRO A 46 12.34 -9.95 1.72
CA PRO A 46 13.07 -11.12 1.28
C PRO A 46 12.19 -11.99 0.38
N VAL A 47 12.70 -12.29 -0.80
CA VAL A 47 12.03 -13.15 -1.79
C VAL A 47 12.93 -14.28 -2.24
N ARG A 48 12.34 -15.36 -2.74
CA ARG A 48 13.04 -16.49 -3.35
C ARG A 48 12.22 -17.13 -4.46
N ARG A 49 12.86 -17.79 -5.40
CA ARG A 49 12.17 -18.63 -6.37
C ARG A 49 11.93 -20.03 -5.81
N ALA A 50 10.66 -20.47 -5.88
CA ALA A 50 10.25 -21.80 -5.46
C ALA A 50 9.28 -22.38 -6.49
N GLY A 51 9.61 -23.51 -7.08
CA GLY A 51 8.78 -24.13 -8.12
C GLY A 51 8.53 -23.24 -9.34
N GLY A 52 9.51 -22.39 -9.71
CA GLY A 52 9.41 -21.46 -10.84
C GLY A 52 8.67 -20.14 -10.52
N ALA A 53 7.99 -20.03 -9.39
CA ALA A 53 7.30 -18.82 -8.96
C ALA A 53 8.10 -18.05 -7.91
N LEU A 54 7.98 -16.72 -7.91
CA LEU A 54 8.53 -15.89 -6.85
C LEU A 54 7.63 -15.97 -5.61
N ARG A 55 8.24 -16.06 -4.43
CA ARG A 55 7.56 -16.17 -3.13
C ARG A 55 8.29 -15.34 -2.09
N LEU A 56 7.56 -14.92 -1.06
CA LEU A 56 8.20 -14.39 0.15
C LEU A 56 9.06 -15.46 0.83
N ALA A 57 10.27 -15.07 1.25
CA ALA A 57 11.17 -15.91 2.02
C ALA A 57 10.83 -15.81 3.51
N LEU A 58 9.76 -16.50 3.93
CA LEU A 58 9.29 -16.52 5.32
C LEU A 58 10.11 -17.54 6.13
N LEU A 59 10.57 -17.11 7.32
CA LEU A 59 11.28 -17.97 8.27
C LEU A 59 10.30 -18.68 9.22
N PRO A 60 10.61 -19.86 9.75
CA PRO A 60 9.91 -20.39 10.91
C PRO A 60 10.15 -19.49 12.12
N THR A 61 9.16 -19.38 13.00
CA THR A 61 9.32 -18.73 14.31
C THR A 61 10.15 -19.60 15.24
N SER A 62 10.93 -19.01 16.15
CA SER A 62 11.72 -19.71 17.16
C SER A 62 11.89 -18.84 18.42
N GLY A 63 12.27 -19.44 19.54
CA GLY A 63 12.41 -18.74 20.80
C GLY A 63 11.09 -18.23 21.37
N GLU A 64 11.16 -17.24 22.26
CA GLU A 64 9.98 -16.66 22.90
C GLU A 64 9.37 -15.53 22.08
N TYR A 65 8.03 -15.44 22.11
CA TYR A 65 7.32 -14.31 21.57
C TYR A 65 7.55 -13.09 22.45
N ALA A 66 8.11 -12.04 21.87
CA ALA A 66 8.31 -10.77 22.55
C ALA A 66 7.53 -9.65 21.84
N LEU A 67 6.54 -9.09 22.52
CA LEU A 67 6.14 -7.72 22.32
C LEU A 67 7.22 -6.89 23.00
N ALA A 68 8.15 -6.31 22.27
CA ALA A 68 9.27 -5.59 22.85
C ALA A 68 8.82 -4.36 23.66
N ASP A 69 9.44 -4.15 24.81
CA ASP A 69 9.40 -2.86 25.49
C ASP A 69 9.99 -1.79 24.57
N PRO A 70 9.27 -0.72 24.25
CA PRO A 70 9.78 0.38 23.39
C PRO A 70 11.05 1.06 23.97
N ARG A 71 11.35 0.84 25.24
CA ARG A 71 12.55 1.36 25.92
C ARG A 71 13.78 0.47 25.75
N THR A 72 13.61 -0.74 25.25
CA THR A 72 14.70 -1.63 24.88
C THR A 72 14.80 -1.70 23.38
N ALA A 73 16.02 -1.58 22.85
CA ALA A 73 16.31 -1.76 21.41
C ALA A 73 16.13 -3.22 20.99
N GLY A 74 14.96 -3.81 21.26
CA GLY A 74 14.64 -5.20 21.02
C GLY A 74 13.73 -5.37 19.80
N ALA A 75 13.83 -6.52 19.14
CA ALA A 75 13.00 -6.88 18.03
C ALA A 75 11.52 -6.95 18.43
N ARG A 76 10.66 -6.43 17.58
CA ARG A 76 9.22 -6.32 17.79
C ARG A 76 8.51 -7.28 16.87
N HIS A 77 7.93 -8.33 17.42
CA HIS A 77 7.13 -9.27 16.64
C HIS A 77 5.71 -8.73 16.47
N LEU A 78 5.39 -8.24 15.29
CA LEU A 78 4.04 -7.80 14.96
C LEU A 78 3.24 -8.97 14.41
N TYR A 79 2.04 -9.18 14.93
CA TYR A 79 1.15 -10.22 14.43
C TYR A 79 0.38 -9.72 13.22
N LEU A 80 0.53 -10.35 12.05
CA LEU A 80 -0.14 -9.94 10.82
C LEU A 80 -1.50 -10.60 10.62
N GLY A 81 -1.68 -11.82 11.16
CA GLY A 81 -2.86 -12.67 10.94
C GLY A 81 -2.47 -14.07 10.51
N ARG A 82 -3.35 -14.76 9.75
CA ARG A 82 -3.12 -16.11 9.27
C ARG A 82 -3.12 -16.19 7.74
N MET A 83 -2.11 -16.85 7.20
CA MET A 83 -2.03 -17.18 5.78
C MET A 83 -2.05 -18.71 5.63
N ASN A 84 -2.99 -19.24 4.83
CA ASN A 84 -3.20 -20.68 4.65
C ASN A 84 -3.35 -21.43 5.99
N GLY A 85 -4.00 -20.80 6.98
CA GLY A 85 -4.22 -21.34 8.32
C GLY A 85 -3.05 -21.17 9.29
N GLY A 86 -1.83 -20.88 8.83
CA GLY A 86 -0.66 -20.65 9.66
C GLY A 86 -0.52 -19.19 10.10
N PRO A 87 -0.13 -18.92 11.38
CA PRO A 87 0.12 -17.57 11.86
C PRO A 87 1.31 -16.94 11.14
N VAL A 88 1.21 -15.64 10.84
CA VAL A 88 2.32 -14.87 10.27
C VAL A 88 2.61 -13.65 11.14
N PHE A 89 3.88 -13.48 11.45
CA PHE A 89 4.41 -12.34 12.18
C PHE A 89 5.36 -11.53 11.29
N ALA A 90 5.63 -10.29 11.66
CA ALA A 90 6.62 -9.45 11.00
C ALA A 90 7.61 -8.85 12.00
N ILE A 91 8.81 -8.52 11.50
CA ILE A 91 9.85 -7.82 12.24
C ILE A 91 10.63 -6.89 11.31
N ALA A 92 11.13 -5.76 11.84
CA ALA A 92 12.14 -4.97 11.16
C ALA A 92 13.51 -5.68 11.27
N ASP A 93 14.20 -5.81 10.14
CA ASP A 93 15.54 -6.46 10.02
C ASP A 93 16.65 -5.39 9.94
N ASP A 94 16.45 -4.27 10.61
CA ASP A 94 17.44 -3.17 10.67
C ASP A 94 18.46 -3.35 11.80
N ALA A 95 18.24 -4.38 12.63
CA ALA A 95 19.08 -4.71 13.76
C ALA A 95 20.33 -5.49 13.34
N ALA A 96 21.43 -5.31 14.06
CA ALA A 96 22.62 -6.13 13.89
C ALA A 96 22.27 -7.62 14.08
N ALA A 97 22.92 -8.51 13.32
CA ALA A 97 22.58 -9.96 13.31
C ALA A 97 22.49 -10.60 14.71
N GLY A 98 23.18 -10.04 15.71
CA GLY A 98 23.08 -10.48 17.11
C GLY A 98 21.74 -10.22 17.78
N ASP A 99 21.07 -9.12 17.42
CA ASP A 99 19.79 -8.71 17.99
C ASP A 99 18.64 -9.57 17.43
N LEU A 100 18.75 -10.02 16.18
CA LEU A 100 17.79 -10.94 15.56
C LEU A 100 17.82 -12.33 16.22
N VAL A 101 19.00 -12.81 16.61
CA VAL A 101 19.15 -14.07 17.37
C VAL A 101 18.53 -13.93 18.77
N ALA A 102 18.74 -12.81 19.44
CA ALA A 102 18.13 -12.51 20.74
C ALA A 102 16.60 -12.38 20.65
N ALA A 103 16.09 -11.98 19.47
CA ALA A 103 14.66 -11.91 19.19
C ALA A 103 14.02 -13.23 18.78
N GLY A 104 14.72 -14.36 18.92
CA GLY A 104 14.21 -15.67 18.55
C GLY A 104 14.12 -15.91 17.03
N VAL A 105 14.72 -15.07 16.23
CA VAL A 105 15.03 -15.42 14.85
C VAL A 105 16.15 -16.45 14.93
N ALA A 106 15.89 -17.70 14.51
CA ALA A 106 16.94 -18.72 14.43
C ALA A 106 18.12 -18.08 13.73
N ALA A 107 19.33 -18.23 14.32
CA ALA A 107 20.54 -17.68 13.71
C ALA A 107 20.45 -18.03 12.22
N ALA A 108 20.18 -17.03 11.41
CA ALA A 108 20.13 -17.22 9.98
C ALA A 108 21.50 -17.76 9.62
N GLY A 109 21.57 -19.05 9.36
CA GLY A 109 22.67 -19.60 8.60
C GLY A 109 22.80 -18.71 7.37
N PRO A 110 23.95 -18.64 6.72
CA PRO A 110 24.18 -17.79 5.56
C PRO A 110 22.95 -17.90 4.67
N GLY A 111 22.34 -16.73 4.36
CA GLY A 111 20.98 -16.55 3.83
C GLY A 111 20.50 -17.75 3.03
N TRP A 112 19.25 -18.14 3.19
CA TRP A 112 18.71 -19.33 2.50
C TRP A 112 19.19 -19.30 1.07
N ASP A 113 19.78 -20.37 0.54
CA ASP A 113 20.28 -20.42 -0.83
C ASP A 113 19.22 -19.82 -1.78
N GLY A 114 19.56 -18.71 -2.42
CA GLY A 114 18.66 -18.00 -3.33
C GLY A 114 17.70 -16.97 -2.70
N GLU A 115 17.89 -16.54 -1.44
CA GLU A 115 17.17 -15.38 -0.89
C GLU A 115 17.74 -14.08 -1.47
N GLU A 116 16.84 -13.21 -1.97
CA GLU A 116 17.15 -11.88 -2.47
C GLU A 116 16.30 -10.84 -1.74
N TRP A 117 16.88 -9.68 -1.41
CA TRP A 117 16.16 -8.52 -0.91
C TRP A 117 15.76 -7.64 -2.07
N ARG A 118 14.46 -7.37 -2.20
CA ARG A 118 13.92 -6.64 -3.34
C ARG A 118 12.87 -5.63 -2.89
N HIS A 119 12.79 -4.52 -3.63
CA HIS A 119 11.73 -3.55 -3.42
C HIS A 119 10.35 -4.15 -3.84
N PRO A 120 9.27 -3.99 -3.04
CA PRO A 120 7.94 -4.55 -3.36
C PRO A 120 7.40 -4.14 -4.73
N PHE A 121 7.74 -2.95 -5.21
CA PHE A 121 7.30 -2.46 -6.52
C PHE A 121 7.94 -3.20 -7.70
N GLU A 122 9.13 -3.75 -7.52
CA GLU A 122 9.80 -4.53 -8.56
C GLU A 122 9.21 -5.94 -8.71
N VAL A 123 8.86 -6.54 -7.59
CA VAL A 123 8.50 -7.97 -7.53
C VAL A 123 7.01 -8.22 -7.24
N GLY A 124 6.27 -7.21 -6.87
CA GLY A 124 4.87 -7.36 -6.45
C GLY A 124 3.97 -7.94 -7.54
N GLY A 125 4.29 -7.75 -8.81
CA GLY A 125 3.56 -8.39 -9.92
C GLY A 125 3.69 -9.92 -9.95
N GLU A 126 4.78 -10.48 -9.42
CA GLU A 126 5.05 -11.92 -9.37
C GLU A 126 4.55 -12.59 -8.10
N LEU A 127 4.37 -11.84 -6.99
CA LEU A 127 3.86 -12.37 -5.72
C LEU A 127 2.37 -12.73 -5.82
N SER A 128 1.92 -13.67 -5.01
CA SER A 128 0.49 -13.96 -4.85
C SER A 128 -0.26 -12.79 -4.20
N ASP A 129 -1.58 -12.72 -4.39
CA ASP A 129 -2.43 -11.67 -3.82
C ASP A 129 -2.31 -11.59 -2.29
N THR A 130 -2.26 -12.73 -1.61
CA THR A 130 -2.12 -12.79 -0.13
C THR A 130 -0.71 -12.39 0.32
N GLU A 131 0.34 -12.75 -0.41
CA GLU A 131 1.70 -12.30 -0.11
C GLU A 131 1.84 -10.78 -0.27
N ARG A 132 1.24 -10.18 -1.33
CA ARG A 132 1.16 -8.73 -1.46
C ARG A 132 0.44 -8.07 -0.30
N GLU A 133 -0.67 -8.65 0.15
CA GLU A 133 -1.41 -8.15 1.32
C GLU A 133 -0.56 -8.23 2.60
N LEU A 134 0.16 -9.34 2.84
CA LEU A 134 1.09 -9.46 3.96
C LEU A 134 2.15 -8.36 3.96
N VAL A 135 2.78 -8.12 2.82
CA VAL A 135 3.77 -7.03 2.65
C VAL A 135 3.14 -5.69 2.97
N GLY A 136 1.93 -5.44 2.45
CA GLY A 136 1.21 -4.20 2.72
C GLY A 136 0.93 -3.98 4.20
N VAL A 137 0.44 -5.00 4.90
CA VAL A 137 0.18 -4.93 6.35
C VAL A 137 1.46 -4.72 7.14
N ALA A 138 2.51 -5.50 6.85
CA ALA A 138 3.78 -5.40 7.54
C ALA A 138 4.40 -4.01 7.35
N SER A 139 4.42 -3.49 6.11
CA SER A 139 4.93 -2.14 5.81
C SER A 139 4.15 -1.05 6.55
N ALA A 140 2.81 -1.11 6.55
CA ALA A 140 1.97 -0.15 7.25
C ALA A 140 2.25 -0.12 8.75
N LEU A 141 2.29 -1.29 9.39
CA LEU A 141 2.49 -1.40 10.84
C LEU A 141 3.91 -0.97 11.24
N LEU A 142 4.95 -1.48 10.58
CA LEU A 142 6.34 -1.16 10.91
C LEU A 142 6.60 0.33 10.78
N ARG A 143 6.23 0.96 9.66
CA ARG A 143 6.39 2.41 9.46
C ARG A 143 5.59 3.26 10.44
N TRP A 144 4.39 2.81 10.80
CA TRP A 144 3.62 3.51 11.82
C TRP A 144 4.34 3.46 13.17
N HIS A 145 4.90 2.31 13.56
CA HIS A 145 5.64 2.19 14.81
C HIS A 145 6.89 3.06 14.89
N GLU A 146 7.57 3.31 13.75
CA GLU A 146 8.69 4.25 13.68
C GLU A 146 8.30 5.66 14.12
N SER A 147 7.10 6.11 13.76
CA SER A 147 6.59 7.46 14.04
C SER A 147 5.75 7.58 15.31
N ALA A 148 5.30 6.47 15.90
CA ALA A 148 4.35 6.45 17.00
C ALA A 148 4.95 6.04 18.36
N ALA A 149 6.27 6.07 18.48
CA ALA A 149 6.97 5.69 19.70
C ALA A 149 6.60 6.57 20.92
N PHE A 150 6.13 7.80 20.65
CA PHE A 150 5.73 8.76 21.67
C PHE A 150 4.30 9.24 21.43
N SER A 151 3.59 9.53 22.55
CA SER A 151 2.25 10.09 22.50
C SER A 151 2.26 11.51 21.92
N PRO A 152 1.43 11.82 20.92
CA PRO A 152 1.31 13.19 20.39
C PRO A 152 0.67 14.15 21.40
N ARG A 153 0.11 13.66 22.50
CA ARG A 153 -0.55 14.45 23.53
C ARG A 153 0.45 15.14 24.46
N ASP A 154 1.51 14.43 24.88
CA ASP A 154 2.40 14.88 25.94
C ASP A 154 3.86 14.43 25.77
N GLY A 155 4.17 13.71 24.69
CA GLY A 155 5.51 13.19 24.43
C GLY A 155 5.92 12.00 25.29
N SER A 156 5.02 11.42 26.09
CA SER A 156 5.31 10.19 26.85
C SER A 156 5.52 8.99 25.92
N ALA A 157 6.38 8.06 26.34
CA ALA A 157 6.58 6.81 25.59
C ALA A 157 5.29 5.99 25.55
N THR A 158 5.04 5.34 24.43
CA THR A 158 3.87 4.47 24.24
C THR A 158 4.27 3.00 24.23
N GLU A 159 3.38 2.12 24.65
CA GLU A 159 3.57 0.67 24.67
C GLU A 159 2.77 -0.02 23.55
N LEU A 160 3.30 -1.14 23.01
CA LEU A 160 2.61 -1.92 21.99
C LEU A 160 1.47 -2.73 22.60
N GLU A 161 0.33 -2.73 21.90
CA GLU A 161 -0.83 -3.55 22.24
C GLU A 161 -1.37 -4.30 21.01
N TYR A 162 -2.23 -5.27 21.26
CA TYR A 162 -2.96 -6.02 20.23
C TYR A 162 -2.06 -6.61 19.14
N GLY A 163 -0.95 -7.24 19.54
CA GLY A 163 -0.01 -7.84 18.59
C GLY A 163 0.64 -6.80 17.66
N GLY A 164 0.71 -5.53 18.07
CA GLY A 164 1.27 -4.43 17.28
C GLY A 164 0.24 -3.64 16.46
N TRP A 165 -1.07 -3.86 16.65
CA TRP A 165 -2.12 -3.11 15.96
C TRP A 165 -2.61 -1.88 16.71
N ALA A 166 -2.10 -1.66 17.91
CA ALA A 166 -2.33 -0.46 18.71
C ALA A 166 -1.10 -0.14 19.55
N ARG A 167 -1.08 1.06 20.08
CA ARG A 167 -0.18 1.50 21.15
C ARG A 167 -1.01 2.20 22.22
N ARG A 168 -0.51 2.15 23.46
CA ARG A 168 -1.14 2.81 24.59
C ARG A 168 -0.18 3.84 25.18
N ASP A 169 -0.69 5.04 25.47
CA ASP A 169 0.08 6.07 26.16
C ASP A 169 0.03 5.90 27.69
N ALA A 170 0.83 6.68 28.39
CA ALA A 170 0.92 6.64 29.85
C ALA A 170 -0.40 6.98 30.59
N HIS A 171 -1.36 7.59 29.91
CA HIS A 171 -2.68 7.96 30.43
C HIS A 171 -3.80 6.98 30.04
N GLY A 172 -3.44 5.87 29.37
CA GLY A 172 -4.39 4.86 28.91
C GLY A 172 -5.06 5.20 27.57
N GLY A 173 -4.62 6.26 26.88
CA GLY A 173 -5.09 6.60 25.55
C GLY A 173 -4.58 5.61 24.50
N GLU A 174 -5.46 5.15 23.62
CA GLU A 174 -5.12 4.24 22.53
C GLU A 174 -4.73 5.00 21.27
N LEU A 175 -3.67 4.56 20.62
CA LEU A 175 -3.19 5.04 19.34
C LEU A 175 -3.30 3.89 18.32
N PHE A 176 -3.87 4.18 17.16
CA PHE A 176 -4.03 3.20 16.08
C PHE A 176 -3.22 3.59 14.84
N PRO A 177 -2.85 2.61 13.99
CA PRO A 177 -2.20 2.89 12.73
C PRO A 177 -2.99 3.90 11.89
N ARG A 178 -2.29 4.87 11.33
CA ARG A 178 -2.91 5.84 10.43
C ARG A 178 -3.10 5.23 9.04
N THR A 179 -4.22 5.57 8.45
CA THR A 179 -4.52 5.33 7.04
C THR A 179 -5.08 6.63 6.49
N ASP A 180 -4.32 7.32 5.64
CA ASP A 180 -4.70 8.62 5.11
C ASP A 180 -5.48 8.43 3.80
N PRO A 181 -6.75 8.90 3.70
CA PRO A 181 -7.53 8.78 2.49
C PRO A 181 -6.99 9.71 1.40
N ALA A 182 -6.87 9.20 0.18
CA ALA A 182 -6.50 9.97 -1.00
C ALA A 182 -7.40 9.55 -2.17
N VAL A 183 -7.97 10.54 -2.87
CA VAL A 183 -8.77 10.30 -4.06
C VAL A 183 -7.88 10.19 -5.29
N ILE A 184 -8.30 9.40 -6.27
CA ILE A 184 -7.67 9.30 -7.58
C ILE A 184 -8.75 9.19 -8.65
N VAL A 185 -8.65 9.97 -9.72
CA VAL A 185 -9.77 10.24 -10.60
C VAL A 185 -9.47 9.95 -12.06
N LEU A 186 -10.23 9.06 -12.66
CA LEU A 186 -10.26 8.85 -14.11
C LEU A 186 -11.28 9.82 -14.73
N ILE A 187 -10.80 10.87 -15.39
CA ILE A 187 -11.63 11.94 -15.98
C ILE A 187 -11.81 11.66 -17.45
N GLU A 188 -13.06 11.48 -17.87
CA GLU A 188 -13.42 11.14 -19.23
C GLU A 188 -13.98 12.33 -20.01
N HIS A 189 -13.59 12.42 -21.27
CA HIS A 189 -14.23 13.27 -22.26
C HIS A 189 -14.25 12.63 -23.65
N GLY A 190 -15.43 12.21 -24.12
CA GLY A 190 -15.55 11.45 -25.35
C GLY A 190 -14.79 10.12 -25.29
N ASP A 191 -13.86 9.92 -26.21
CA ASP A 191 -12.98 8.75 -26.27
C ASP A 191 -11.58 9.03 -25.67
N ARG A 192 -11.48 9.97 -24.77
CA ARG A 192 -10.21 10.40 -24.16
C ARG A 192 -10.31 10.41 -22.64
N VAL A 193 -9.17 10.23 -21.99
CA VAL A 193 -8.98 10.35 -20.54
C VAL A 193 -7.87 11.37 -20.26
N LEU A 194 -8.06 12.22 -19.24
CA LEU A 194 -7.07 13.21 -18.81
C LEU A 194 -6.05 12.54 -17.90
N LEU A 195 -4.76 12.69 -18.23
CA LEU A 195 -3.65 12.32 -17.37
C LEU A 195 -2.77 13.54 -17.09
N GLY A 196 -2.16 13.54 -15.90
CA GLY A 196 -1.18 14.54 -15.48
C GLY A 196 0.20 13.93 -15.28
N SER A 197 1.24 14.74 -15.50
CA SER A 197 2.62 14.46 -15.13
C SER A 197 2.99 15.34 -13.94
N ASN A 198 3.38 14.74 -12.82
CA ASN A 198 3.78 15.50 -11.64
C ASN A 198 5.13 16.19 -11.89
N ALA A 199 5.28 17.42 -11.37
CA ALA A 199 6.47 18.24 -11.57
C ALA A 199 7.77 17.62 -11.06
N LEU A 200 7.68 16.68 -10.12
CA LEU A 200 8.84 15.95 -9.56
C LEU A 200 9.17 14.66 -10.32
N TRP A 201 8.39 14.28 -11.31
CA TRP A 201 8.62 13.05 -12.06
C TRP A 201 9.55 13.28 -13.26
N GLU A 202 10.08 12.17 -13.77
CA GLU A 202 10.76 12.16 -15.05
C GLU A 202 9.77 12.55 -16.17
N THR A 203 10.26 13.32 -17.14
CA THR A 203 9.48 13.76 -18.30
C THR A 203 8.84 12.56 -19.02
N GLY A 204 7.57 12.69 -19.36
CA GLY A 204 6.82 11.65 -20.07
C GLY A 204 6.16 10.59 -19.16
N ARG A 205 6.30 10.70 -17.85
CA ARG A 205 5.58 9.84 -16.91
C ARG A 205 4.24 10.47 -16.56
N PHE A 206 3.14 9.77 -16.88
CA PHE A 206 1.77 10.22 -16.67
C PHE A 206 1.00 9.32 -15.71
N SER A 207 0.04 9.89 -15.01
CA SER A 207 -0.90 9.18 -14.14
C SER A 207 -2.25 9.88 -14.11
N LEU A 208 -3.25 9.25 -13.48
CA LEU A 208 -4.49 9.91 -13.08
C LEU A 208 -4.18 10.96 -12.02
N LEU A 209 -4.97 12.04 -11.99
CA LEU A 209 -4.90 13.08 -10.96
C LEU A 209 -5.31 12.51 -9.60
N ALA A 210 -4.64 12.93 -8.53
CA ALA A 210 -4.84 12.34 -7.21
C ALA A 210 -4.33 13.26 -6.10
N GLY A 211 -5.12 13.39 -5.03
CA GLY A 211 -4.70 14.13 -3.85
C GLY A 211 -5.35 13.66 -2.56
N PHE A 212 -4.92 14.23 -1.45
CA PHE A 212 -5.41 13.85 -0.12
C PHE A 212 -6.76 14.50 0.19
N VAL A 213 -7.60 13.75 0.90
CA VAL A 213 -8.83 14.29 1.49
C VAL A 213 -8.47 15.20 2.65
N GLU A 214 -8.98 16.42 2.64
CA GLU A 214 -8.77 17.38 3.71
C GLU A 214 -9.76 17.20 4.87
N ALA A 215 -9.43 17.78 6.02
CA ALA A 215 -10.27 17.69 7.21
C ALA A 215 -11.64 18.37 6.99
N GLY A 216 -12.69 17.59 7.07
CA GLY A 216 -14.07 18.07 6.91
C GLY A 216 -14.62 17.95 5.49
N GLU A 217 -13.85 17.45 4.53
CA GLU A 217 -14.34 17.17 3.18
C GLU A 217 -15.06 15.81 3.08
N SER A 218 -16.03 15.71 2.18
CA SER A 218 -16.44 14.43 1.61
C SER A 218 -15.49 14.00 0.50
N LEU A 219 -15.56 12.72 0.11
CA LEU A 219 -14.71 12.20 -0.98
C LEU A 219 -14.99 12.90 -2.31
N GLU A 220 -16.27 13.21 -2.60
CA GLU A 220 -16.68 13.91 -3.83
C GLU A 220 -16.23 15.38 -3.82
N GLN A 221 -16.17 16.01 -2.66
CA GLN A 221 -15.61 17.37 -2.51
C GLN A 221 -14.10 17.36 -2.78
N ALA A 222 -13.38 16.40 -2.21
CA ALA A 222 -11.95 16.22 -2.46
C ALA A 222 -11.66 15.96 -3.95
N VAL A 223 -12.44 15.09 -4.61
CA VAL A 223 -12.33 14.85 -6.06
C VAL A 223 -12.51 16.16 -6.86
N ALA A 224 -13.56 16.93 -6.54
CA ALA A 224 -13.84 18.16 -7.28
C ALA A 224 -12.77 19.25 -7.05
N ARG A 225 -12.25 19.37 -5.82
CA ARG A 225 -11.19 20.32 -5.46
C ARG A 225 -9.86 19.94 -6.12
N GLU A 226 -9.37 18.72 -5.90
CA GLU A 226 -8.07 18.27 -6.44
C GLU A 226 -8.03 18.37 -7.95
N VAL A 227 -9.08 17.91 -8.65
CA VAL A 227 -9.13 18.02 -10.11
C VAL A 227 -9.13 19.48 -10.55
N PHE A 228 -9.86 20.37 -9.84
CA PHE A 228 -9.87 21.78 -10.20
C PHE A 228 -8.53 22.46 -9.92
N GLU A 229 -7.86 22.16 -8.81
CA GLU A 229 -6.55 22.70 -8.46
C GLU A 229 -5.48 22.24 -9.45
N GLU A 230 -5.40 20.94 -9.73
CA GLU A 230 -4.38 20.37 -10.59
C GLU A 230 -4.60 20.64 -12.09
N SER A 231 -5.84 20.89 -12.55
CA SER A 231 -6.15 20.98 -13.98
C SER A 231 -6.99 22.17 -14.42
N GLY A 232 -7.62 22.89 -13.49
CA GLY A 232 -8.56 23.98 -13.80
C GLY A 232 -9.92 23.54 -14.31
N VAL A 233 -10.16 22.24 -14.53
CA VAL A 233 -11.45 21.74 -15.05
C VAL A 233 -12.47 21.50 -13.94
N ARG A 234 -13.75 21.72 -14.27
CA ARG A 234 -14.87 21.44 -13.37
C ARG A 234 -15.53 20.11 -13.76
N LEU A 235 -15.79 19.30 -12.73
CA LEU A 235 -16.45 18.02 -12.90
C LEU A 235 -17.98 18.14 -12.76
N GLY A 236 -18.70 17.32 -13.51
CA GLY A 236 -20.14 17.12 -13.38
C GLY A 236 -20.44 15.87 -12.55
N GLU A 237 -20.57 14.74 -13.22
CA GLU A 237 -20.83 13.46 -12.58
C GLU A 237 -19.54 12.88 -11.98
N ILE A 238 -19.63 12.42 -10.71
CA ILE A 238 -18.53 11.78 -9.98
C ILE A 238 -19.05 10.45 -9.43
N GLU A 239 -18.38 9.35 -9.78
CA GLU A 239 -18.79 7.99 -9.40
C GLU A 239 -17.63 7.25 -8.72
N TYR A 240 -17.90 6.64 -7.56
CA TYR A 240 -16.93 5.77 -6.87
C TYR A 240 -16.77 4.46 -7.61
N VAL A 241 -15.53 4.03 -7.84
CA VAL A 241 -15.20 2.80 -8.56
C VAL A 241 -14.70 1.73 -7.60
N THR A 242 -13.63 2.01 -6.84
CA THR A 242 -12.96 1.04 -5.98
C THR A 242 -11.99 1.70 -5.01
N SER A 243 -11.41 0.91 -4.09
CA SER A 243 -10.30 1.36 -3.24
C SER A 243 -9.12 0.41 -3.29
N GLN A 244 -7.94 0.94 -2.98
CA GLN A 244 -6.70 0.18 -2.88
C GLN A 244 -5.87 0.66 -1.68
N PRO A 245 -5.50 -0.24 -0.74
CA PRO A 245 -4.46 0.08 0.23
C PRO A 245 -3.14 0.40 -0.49
N TRP A 246 -2.54 1.54 -0.12
CA TRP A 246 -1.22 1.94 -0.62
C TRP A 246 -0.32 2.31 0.56
N PRO A 247 0.17 1.32 1.33
CA PRO A 247 0.90 1.52 2.58
C PRO A 247 2.38 1.95 2.34
N PHE A 248 2.58 2.82 1.36
CA PHE A 248 3.86 3.39 0.95
C PHE A 248 3.76 4.93 0.88
N PRO A 249 3.71 5.64 2.06
CA PRO A 249 3.82 5.06 3.40
C PRO A 249 2.49 4.62 4.05
N ARG A 250 1.28 5.22 3.73
CA ARG A 250 0.07 4.95 4.52
C ARG A 250 -1.25 5.38 3.88
N SER A 251 -1.31 5.48 2.56
CA SER A 251 -2.54 5.93 1.87
C SER A 251 -3.56 4.80 1.71
N LEU A 252 -4.83 5.18 1.74
CA LEU A 252 -5.93 4.44 1.16
C LEU A 252 -6.37 5.18 -0.09
N MET A 253 -6.04 4.66 -1.26
CA MET A 253 -6.46 5.22 -2.53
C MET A 253 -7.92 4.89 -2.80
N LEU A 254 -8.71 5.92 -3.13
CA LEU A 254 -10.14 5.85 -3.41
C LEU A 254 -10.33 6.26 -4.87
N GLY A 255 -10.61 5.29 -5.73
CA GLY A 255 -10.73 5.48 -7.17
C GLY A 255 -12.11 5.97 -7.57
N PHE A 256 -12.13 7.02 -8.36
CA PHE A 256 -13.33 7.63 -8.90
C PHE A 256 -13.25 7.74 -10.42
N ARG A 257 -14.42 7.73 -11.06
CA ARG A 257 -14.62 8.07 -12.46
C ARG A 257 -15.43 9.36 -12.52
N ALA A 258 -15.05 10.26 -13.40
CA ALA A 258 -15.75 11.54 -13.51
C ALA A 258 -15.82 12.00 -14.96
N ARG A 259 -16.78 12.89 -15.23
CA ARG A 259 -16.93 13.59 -16.52
C ARG A 259 -16.89 15.08 -16.32
N LEU A 260 -16.51 15.80 -17.36
CA LEU A 260 -16.54 17.27 -17.35
C LEU A 260 -17.96 17.78 -17.12
N ALA A 261 -18.11 18.88 -16.38
CA ALA A 261 -19.38 19.55 -16.25
C ALA A 261 -19.87 20.10 -17.60
N ALA A 262 -21.18 20.25 -17.74
CA ALA A 262 -21.76 20.79 -18.97
C ALA A 262 -21.20 22.19 -19.28
N GLY A 263 -20.74 22.40 -20.51
CA GLY A 263 -20.19 23.66 -20.99
C GLY A 263 -18.72 23.93 -20.64
N VAL A 264 -18.04 22.98 -19.99
CA VAL A 264 -16.59 23.04 -19.80
C VAL A 264 -15.88 22.72 -21.11
N ASP A 265 -14.95 23.59 -21.52
CA ASP A 265 -14.09 23.31 -22.67
C ASP A 265 -12.96 22.35 -22.25
N PRO A 266 -12.85 21.14 -22.85
CA PRO A 266 -11.80 20.19 -22.53
C PRO A 266 -10.39 20.66 -22.87
N ASP A 267 -10.26 21.64 -23.75
CA ASP A 267 -8.96 22.15 -24.20
C ASP A 267 -8.46 23.34 -23.33
N GLU A 268 -9.32 23.88 -22.44
CA GLU A 268 -8.94 24.91 -21.45
C GLU A 268 -8.30 24.33 -20.19
N LEU A 269 -7.23 23.54 -20.35
CA LEU A 269 -6.47 22.98 -19.24
C LEU A 269 -5.54 24.04 -18.61
N ARG A 270 -5.51 24.06 -17.26
CA ARG A 270 -4.67 24.99 -16.48
C ARG A 270 -3.94 24.20 -15.40
N PRO A 271 -2.79 23.58 -15.73
CA PRO A 271 -2.01 22.85 -14.75
C PRO A 271 -1.51 23.76 -13.63
N ASP A 272 -1.55 23.31 -12.39
CA ASP A 272 -0.82 23.96 -11.30
C ASP A 272 0.68 23.74 -11.53
N PRO A 273 1.46 24.80 -11.78
CA PRO A 273 2.88 24.65 -12.12
C PRO A 273 3.75 24.15 -10.96
N GLU A 274 3.26 24.16 -9.70
CA GLU A 274 3.98 23.64 -8.54
C GLU A 274 3.86 22.13 -8.46
N GLU A 275 2.75 21.54 -8.93
CA GLU A 275 2.47 20.12 -8.81
C GLU A 275 2.44 19.40 -10.16
N ILE A 276 1.93 20.01 -11.21
CA ILE A 276 1.67 19.41 -12.52
C ILE A 276 2.51 20.08 -13.60
N SER A 277 3.47 19.34 -14.15
CA SER A 277 4.31 19.81 -15.26
C SER A 277 3.61 19.75 -16.62
N GLU A 278 2.70 18.80 -16.83
CA GLU A 278 1.97 18.59 -18.08
C GLU A 278 0.62 17.92 -17.83
N LEU A 279 -0.42 18.38 -18.54
CA LEU A 279 -1.72 17.74 -18.65
C LEU A 279 -1.94 17.33 -20.10
N ARG A 280 -2.44 16.12 -20.32
CA ARG A 280 -2.71 15.64 -21.68
C ARG A 280 -3.91 14.69 -21.71
N TRP A 281 -4.74 14.87 -22.73
CA TRP A 281 -5.78 13.92 -23.09
C TRP A 281 -5.18 12.76 -23.90
N PHE A 282 -5.45 11.55 -23.45
CA PHE A 282 -5.02 10.33 -24.11
C PHE A 282 -6.22 9.54 -24.64
N THR A 283 -6.14 9.06 -25.87
CA THR A 283 -7.09 8.13 -26.44
C THR A 283 -6.82 6.70 -25.95
N ARG A 284 -7.78 5.80 -26.10
CA ARG A 284 -7.61 4.36 -25.80
C ARG A 284 -6.46 3.75 -26.60
N ALA A 285 -6.29 4.13 -27.86
CA ALA A 285 -5.22 3.63 -28.71
C ALA A 285 -3.83 4.03 -28.18
N GLU A 286 -3.66 5.29 -27.79
CA GLU A 286 -2.39 5.78 -27.21
C GLU A 286 -2.05 5.11 -25.87
N LEU A 287 -3.05 4.75 -25.05
CA LEU A 287 -2.82 4.07 -23.77
C LEU A 287 -2.58 2.57 -23.92
N ARG A 288 -3.12 1.96 -24.99
CA ARG A 288 -2.88 0.54 -25.31
C ARG A 288 -1.46 0.29 -25.82
N ASP A 289 -0.94 1.19 -26.65
CA ASP A 289 0.41 1.12 -27.19
C ASP A 289 1.09 2.50 -27.07
N PRO A 290 1.61 2.81 -25.88
CA PRO A 290 2.23 4.11 -25.62
C PRO A 290 3.46 4.32 -26.50
N VAL A 291 3.54 5.46 -27.17
CA VAL A 291 4.71 5.83 -27.96
C VAL A 291 5.97 5.96 -27.09
N PRO A 292 7.18 5.78 -27.67
CA PRO A 292 8.43 5.97 -26.93
C PRO A 292 8.49 7.33 -26.21
N GLY A 293 8.85 7.31 -24.94
CA GLY A 293 8.90 8.50 -24.08
C GLY A 293 7.65 8.70 -23.22
N ILE A 294 6.60 7.91 -23.39
CA ILE A 294 5.43 7.89 -22.49
C ILE A 294 5.51 6.70 -21.55
N THR A 295 5.45 6.97 -20.26
CA THR A 295 5.45 5.95 -19.19
C THR A 295 4.15 6.04 -18.40
N LEU A 296 3.40 4.94 -18.39
CA LEU A 296 2.17 4.78 -17.60
C LEU A 296 2.48 4.31 -16.16
N PRO A 297 1.50 4.42 -15.24
CA PRO A 297 1.67 3.97 -13.88
C PRO A 297 2.07 2.49 -13.79
N MET A 298 2.77 2.13 -12.72
CA MET A 298 3.19 0.74 -12.51
C MET A 298 1.99 -0.22 -12.40
N PRO A 299 2.12 -1.48 -12.82
CA PRO A 299 1.00 -2.45 -12.86
C PRO A 299 0.33 -2.73 -11.51
N LEU A 300 1.03 -2.47 -10.39
CA LEU A 300 0.47 -2.65 -9.04
C LEU A 300 -0.49 -1.54 -8.62
N SER A 301 -0.47 -0.38 -9.28
CA SER A 301 -1.23 0.79 -8.84
C SER A 301 -2.69 0.74 -9.30
N ILE A 302 -3.57 1.32 -8.48
CA ILE A 302 -4.98 1.55 -8.83
C ILE A 302 -5.10 2.41 -10.10
N ALA A 303 -4.21 3.39 -10.30
CA ALA A 303 -4.19 4.23 -11.50
C ALA A 303 -4.05 3.37 -12.76
N ARG A 304 -3.07 2.46 -12.81
CA ARG A 304 -2.87 1.56 -13.95
C ARG A 304 -4.07 0.63 -14.13
N TRP A 305 -4.58 0.07 -13.05
CA TRP A 305 -5.75 -0.81 -13.11
C TRP A 305 -7.00 -0.10 -13.67
N MET A 306 -7.25 1.16 -13.27
CA MET A 306 -8.37 1.95 -13.79
C MET A 306 -8.19 2.30 -15.26
N ILE A 307 -6.97 2.67 -15.67
CA ILE A 307 -6.63 2.96 -17.07
C ILE A 307 -6.83 1.72 -17.95
N ASP A 308 -6.27 0.58 -17.53
CA ASP A 308 -6.36 -0.67 -18.32
C ASP A 308 -7.83 -1.10 -18.50
N ARG A 309 -8.64 -1.05 -17.44
CA ARG A 309 -10.08 -1.33 -17.54
C ARG A 309 -10.80 -0.39 -18.49
N TRP A 310 -10.52 0.91 -18.39
CA TRP A 310 -11.13 1.88 -19.29
C TRP A 310 -10.76 1.61 -20.75
N VAL A 311 -9.52 1.22 -21.02
CA VAL A 311 -9.08 0.82 -22.37
C VAL A 311 -9.83 -0.43 -22.86
N GLU A 312 -10.00 -1.45 -22.01
CA GLU A 312 -10.70 -2.70 -22.32
C GLU A 312 -12.21 -2.50 -22.56
N GLU A 313 -12.86 -1.62 -21.81
CA GLU A 313 -14.30 -1.31 -21.96
C GLU A 313 -14.64 -0.76 -23.37
N GLY A 314 -13.72 -0.04 -24.01
CA GLY A 314 -13.90 0.45 -25.38
C GLY A 314 -13.93 -0.64 -26.42
N ASP A 315 -13.29 -1.78 -26.19
CA ASP A 315 -13.26 -2.92 -27.11
C ASP A 315 -14.57 -3.71 -27.06
N ALA A 316 -15.23 -3.74 -25.89
CA ALA A 316 -16.50 -4.45 -25.69
C ALA A 316 -17.73 -3.69 -26.26
N GLY A 317 -17.62 -2.39 -26.52
CA GLY A 317 -18.69 -1.54 -27.04
C GLY A 317 -18.69 -1.37 -28.56
N GLY A 318 -17.76 -2.00 -29.26
CA GLY A 318 -17.56 -1.89 -30.73
C GLY A 318 -18.10 -3.06 -31.55
N GLU A 319 -18.93 -3.97 -30.98
CA GLU A 319 -19.64 -5.05 -31.74
C GLU A 319 -21.09 -4.67 -32.05
#